data_ed77cb84c65ae7ddb43fbf4e7048570e
#
_entry.id   ed77cb84c65ae7ddb43fbf4e7048570e
#
_cell.length_a   1.000
_cell.length_b   1.000
_cell.length_c   1.000
_cell.angle_alpha   90.00
_cell.angle_beta   90.00
_cell.angle_gamma   90.00
#
_symmetry.space_group_name_H-M   'P 1'
#
loop_
_entity.id
_entity.type
_entity.pdbx_description
1 polymer ?
#
loop_
_entity_poly.entity_id
_entity_poly.type
_entity_poly.pdbx_seq_one_letter_code
_entity_poly.pdbx_strand_id
1 'polypeptide(L)'
;LGHSLGEYAALVAASALEFEQALGLVDRRAEAMARAAAERPGRMIALLGGRSDAVEDLAHEVELTVANDNAPGQVVLSGDRDRVEQVAERAREAGAKARVLDVAGSFHSPAMEPALRALREALSKVDFRSPQFPVFSCATAAPFSDPAEELAANMVRPVRWRQVVEAALAGGIERFRELGPGRVLTGLVRRIEADAIVEARA
;
A
#
# COMPACT_ATOMS: atom_id res chain seq x y z
N LEU A 1 2.31 1.22 -12.41
CA LEU A 1 2.40 1.05 -10.94
C LEU A 1 1.18 1.68 -10.29
N GLY A 2 0.70 1.10 -9.18
CA GLY A 2 -0.37 1.65 -8.38
C GLY A 2 -0.10 1.40 -6.89
N HIS A 3 -0.32 2.39 -6.02
CA HIS A 3 -0.15 2.23 -4.58
C HIS A 3 -1.49 1.79 -3.97
N SER A 4 -1.57 0.58 -3.45
CA SER A 4 -2.77 0.02 -2.81
C SER A 4 -4.03 0.15 -3.71
N LEU A 5 -4.93 1.08 -3.45
CA LEU A 5 -6.09 1.37 -4.29
C LEU A 5 -5.72 1.66 -5.76
N GLY A 6 -4.57 2.29 -5.98
CA GLY A 6 -4.07 2.61 -7.32
C GLY A 6 -3.78 1.39 -8.21
N GLU A 7 -3.68 0.19 -7.65
CA GLU A 7 -3.49 -1.06 -8.42
C GLU A 7 -4.69 -1.33 -9.34
N TYR A 8 -5.91 -1.03 -8.89
CA TYR A 8 -7.12 -1.15 -9.72
C TYR A 8 -7.07 -0.20 -10.92
N ALA A 9 -6.68 1.05 -10.70
CA ALA A 9 -6.51 2.02 -11.78
C ALA A 9 -5.39 1.62 -12.74
N ALA A 10 -4.29 1.06 -12.24
CA ALA A 10 -3.18 0.58 -13.06
C ALA A 10 -3.59 -0.62 -13.95
N LEU A 11 -4.39 -1.55 -13.43
CA LEU A 11 -4.94 -2.68 -14.19
C LEU A 11 -5.93 -2.21 -15.27
N VAL A 12 -6.76 -1.20 -14.97
CA VAL A 12 -7.64 -0.56 -15.98
C VAL A 12 -6.81 0.10 -17.07
N ALA A 13 -5.79 0.87 -16.71
CA ALA A 13 -4.91 1.54 -17.67
C ALA A 13 -4.19 0.54 -18.59
N ALA A 14 -3.88 -0.66 -18.08
CA ALA A 14 -3.27 -1.75 -18.84
C ALA A 14 -4.30 -2.62 -19.60
N SER A 15 -5.59 -2.25 -19.62
CA SER A 15 -6.69 -3.01 -20.20
C SER A 15 -6.88 -4.43 -19.65
N ALA A 16 -6.31 -4.70 -18.48
CA ALA A 16 -6.46 -5.97 -17.78
C ALA A 16 -7.77 -6.05 -16.98
N LEU A 17 -8.39 -4.90 -16.68
CA LEU A 17 -9.63 -4.78 -15.93
C LEU A 17 -10.51 -3.71 -16.60
N GLU A 18 -11.79 -4.01 -16.78
CA GLU A 18 -12.77 -3.02 -17.27
C GLU A 18 -13.05 -1.95 -16.20
N PHE A 19 -13.28 -0.71 -16.63
CA PHE A 19 -13.46 0.42 -15.72
C PHE A 19 -14.64 0.24 -14.76
N GLU A 20 -15.78 -0.18 -15.28
CA GLU A 20 -17.01 -0.40 -14.50
C GLU A 20 -16.83 -1.53 -13.49
N GLN A 21 -16.12 -2.59 -13.85
CA GLN A 21 -15.78 -3.68 -12.94
C GLN A 21 -14.81 -3.20 -11.85
N ALA A 22 -13.80 -2.41 -12.22
CA ALA A 22 -12.86 -1.82 -11.25
C ALA A 22 -13.59 -0.96 -10.24
N LEU A 23 -14.52 -0.12 -10.68
CA LEU A 23 -15.32 0.74 -9.80
C LEU A 23 -16.16 -0.09 -8.81
N GLY A 24 -16.81 -1.15 -9.30
CA GLY A 24 -17.55 -2.08 -8.45
C GLY A 24 -16.66 -2.81 -7.44
N LEU A 25 -15.45 -3.23 -7.83
CA LEU A 25 -14.49 -3.85 -6.92
C LEU A 25 -13.99 -2.88 -5.85
N VAL A 26 -13.70 -1.63 -6.23
CA VAL A 26 -13.27 -0.57 -5.29
C VAL A 26 -14.34 -0.29 -4.25
N ASP A 27 -15.61 -0.23 -4.66
CA ASP A 27 -16.75 -0.08 -3.75
C ASP A 27 -16.85 -1.24 -2.76
N ARG A 28 -16.81 -2.48 -3.27
CA ARG A 28 -16.82 -3.69 -2.42
C ARG A 28 -15.63 -3.77 -1.47
N ARG A 29 -14.44 -3.37 -1.95
CA ARG A 29 -13.24 -3.27 -1.12
C ARG A 29 -13.44 -2.28 0.02
N ALA A 30 -13.95 -1.09 -0.28
CA ALA A 30 -14.19 -0.05 0.71
C ALA A 30 -15.19 -0.48 1.77
N GLU A 31 -16.32 -1.07 1.38
CA GLU A 31 -17.31 -1.63 2.29
C GLU A 31 -16.72 -2.73 3.18
N ALA A 32 -15.98 -3.68 2.61
CA ALA A 32 -15.38 -4.78 3.34
C ALA A 32 -14.35 -4.28 4.36
N MET A 33 -13.49 -3.34 3.96
CA MET A 33 -12.51 -2.71 4.85
C MET A 33 -13.17 -1.91 5.98
N ALA A 34 -14.24 -1.18 5.69
CA ALA A 34 -14.97 -0.42 6.70
C ALA A 34 -15.61 -1.34 7.76
N ARG A 35 -16.20 -2.47 7.33
CA ARG A 35 -16.75 -3.50 8.25
C ARG A 35 -15.65 -4.12 9.11
N ALA A 36 -14.54 -4.55 8.50
CA ALA A 36 -13.41 -5.11 9.22
C ALA A 36 -12.83 -4.12 10.26
N ALA A 37 -12.73 -2.84 9.91
CA ALA A 37 -12.26 -1.80 10.81
C ALA A 37 -13.25 -1.55 11.98
N ALA A 38 -14.55 -1.73 11.77
CA ALA A 38 -15.56 -1.66 12.84
C ALA A 38 -15.50 -2.89 13.76
N GLU A 39 -15.25 -4.07 13.21
CA GLU A 39 -15.11 -5.32 13.98
C GLU A 39 -13.78 -5.37 14.76
N ARG A 40 -12.71 -4.88 14.17
CA ARG A 40 -11.34 -4.85 14.73
C ARG A 40 -10.79 -3.42 14.66
N PRO A 41 -11.19 -2.52 15.57
CA PRO A 41 -10.71 -1.14 15.58
C PRO A 41 -9.20 -1.07 15.73
N GLY A 42 -8.58 -0.17 15.00
CA GLY A 42 -7.14 0.04 15.06
C GLY A 42 -6.74 1.37 14.45
N ARG A 43 -5.45 1.61 14.35
CA ARG A 43 -4.87 2.85 13.80
C ARG A 43 -3.66 2.57 12.94
N MET A 44 -3.24 3.60 12.23
CA MET A 44 -2.00 3.62 11.47
C MET A 44 -1.15 4.82 11.86
N ILE A 45 0.17 4.65 11.80
CA ILE A 45 1.14 5.70 12.10
C ILE A 45 2.25 5.70 11.05
N ALA A 46 2.51 6.86 10.46
CA ALA A 46 3.63 7.06 9.56
C ALA A 46 4.88 7.44 10.38
N LEU A 47 5.96 6.75 10.12
CA LEU A 47 7.30 7.05 10.65
C LEU A 47 8.15 7.63 9.53
N LEU A 48 8.80 8.76 9.79
CA LEU A 48 9.60 9.53 8.85
C LEU A 48 11.00 9.73 9.43
N GLY A 49 12.02 9.27 8.73
CA GLY A 49 13.39 9.23 9.22
C GLY A 49 13.62 7.99 10.08
N GLY A 50 14.71 8.01 10.86
CA GLY A 50 15.15 6.85 11.61
C GLY A 50 15.91 5.82 10.76
N ARG A 51 16.64 4.94 11.43
CA ARG A 51 17.26 3.78 10.79
C ARG A 51 16.20 2.71 10.58
N SER A 52 16.21 2.05 9.43
CA SER A 52 15.20 1.03 9.09
C SER A 52 15.15 -0.10 10.11
N ASP A 53 16.32 -0.59 10.56
CA ASP A 53 16.43 -1.61 11.58
C ASP A 53 15.80 -1.19 12.92
N ALA A 54 16.09 0.03 13.39
CA ALA A 54 15.51 0.55 14.63
C ALA A 54 13.98 0.75 14.54
N VAL A 55 13.46 1.06 13.38
CA VAL A 55 12.01 1.20 13.12
C VAL A 55 11.34 -0.17 13.06
N GLU A 56 11.99 -1.16 12.44
CA GLU A 56 11.50 -2.55 12.38
C GLU A 56 11.53 -3.20 13.76
N ASP A 57 12.61 -3.01 14.53
CA ASP A 57 12.73 -3.48 15.90
C ASP A 57 11.63 -2.87 16.78
N LEU A 58 11.40 -1.56 16.69
CA LEU A 58 10.34 -0.88 17.41
C LEU A 58 8.96 -1.44 17.04
N ALA A 59 8.69 -1.66 15.75
CA ALA A 59 7.43 -2.24 15.29
C ALA A 59 7.22 -3.65 15.87
N HIS A 60 8.27 -4.47 15.87
CA HIS A 60 8.23 -5.82 16.39
C HIS A 60 8.01 -5.83 17.92
N GLU A 61 8.75 -5.00 18.67
CA GLU A 61 8.62 -4.90 20.14
C GLU A 61 7.21 -4.53 20.60
N VAL A 62 6.52 -3.68 19.85
CA VAL A 62 5.15 -3.26 20.15
C VAL A 62 4.08 -4.05 19.39
N GLU A 63 4.50 -5.11 18.68
CA GLU A 63 3.62 -6.00 17.89
C GLU A 63 2.72 -5.25 16.90
N LEU A 64 3.28 -4.25 16.20
CA LEU A 64 2.65 -3.61 15.03
C LEU A 64 3.11 -4.23 13.73
N THR A 65 2.22 -4.20 12.73
CA THR A 65 2.52 -4.65 11.38
C THR A 65 3.06 -3.51 10.54
N VAL A 66 4.11 -3.73 9.76
CA VAL A 66 4.48 -2.82 8.67
C VAL A 66 3.40 -2.88 7.60
N ALA A 67 2.61 -1.83 7.49
CA ALA A 67 1.52 -1.71 6.52
C ALA A 67 1.99 -1.18 5.17
N ASN A 68 2.96 -0.24 5.17
CA ASN A 68 3.54 0.29 3.95
C ASN A 68 5.05 0.46 4.11
N ASP A 69 5.81 -0.08 3.16
CA ASP A 69 7.20 0.26 2.91
C ASP A 69 7.23 1.25 1.73
N ASN A 70 7.20 2.55 2.06
CA ASN A 70 6.97 3.58 1.07
C ASN A 70 8.24 4.13 0.42
N ALA A 71 9.33 4.26 1.20
CA ALA A 71 10.62 4.77 0.72
C ALA A 71 11.66 4.58 1.83
N PRO A 72 12.97 4.71 1.54
CA PRO A 72 14.00 4.75 2.59
C PRO A 72 13.65 5.76 3.68
N GLY A 73 13.58 5.29 4.94
CA GLY A 73 13.18 6.09 6.10
C GLY A 73 11.71 6.56 6.07
N GLN A 74 10.82 5.90 5.33
CA GLN A 74 9.39 6.19 5.36
C GLN A 74 8.56 4.92 5.33
N VAL A 75 8.09 4.51 6.48
CA VAL A 75 7.20 3.36 6.67
C VAL A 75 5.91 3.76 7.35
N VAL A 76 4.87 2.96 7.18
CA VAL A 76 3.62 3.08 7.92
C VAL A 76 3.42 1.80 8.71
N LEU A 77 3.17 1.93 10.01
CA LEU A 77 2.80 0.83 10.89
C LEU A 77 1.31 0.84 11.12
N SER A 78 0.75 -0.34 11.36
CA SER A 78 -0.68 -0.58 11.51
C SER A 78 -0.94 -1.59 12.63
N GLY A 79 -1.98 -1.36 13.43
CA GLY A 79 -2.39 -2.26 14.48
C GLY A 79 -3.28 -1.61 15.53
N ASP A 80 -3.20 -2.13 16.75
CA ASP A 80 -3.96 -1.67 17.91
C ASP A 80 -3.68 -0.19 18.24
N ARG A 81 -4.71 0.51 18.74
CA ARG A 81 -4.62 1.93 19.06
C ARG A 81 -3.55 2.24 20.11
N ASP A 82 -3.57 1.50 21.21
CA ASP A 82 -2.68 1.78 22.35
C ASP A 82 -1.22 1.51 21.97
N ARG A 83 -0.98 0.50 21.13
CA ARG A 83 0.33 0.19 20.56
C ARG A 83 0.83 1.28 19.62
N VAL A 84 -0.06 1.83 18.80
CA VAL A 84 0.26 2.97 17.91
C VAL A 84 0.64 4.20 18.75
N GLU A 85 -0.03 4.46 19.87
CA GLU A 85 0.31 5.55 20.78
C GLU A 85 1.69 5.34 21.45
N GLN A 86 2.02 4.11 21.87
CA GLN A 86 3.36 3.76 22.37
C GLN A 86 4.46 4.04 21.34
N VAL A 87 4.21 3.69 20.06
CA VAL A 87 5.17 4.00 18.98
C VAL A 87 5.33 5.50 18.77
N ALA A 88 4.24 6.26 18.86
CA ALA A 88 4.30 7.72 18.71
C ALA A 88 5.21 8.38 19.75
N GLU A 89 5.21 7.86 20.98
CA GLU A 89 6.07 8.32 22.08
C GLU A 89 7.55 7.92 21.85
N ARG A 90 7.79 6.67 21.43
CA ARG A 90 9.13 6.08 21.29
C ARG A 90 9.82 6.39 19.95
N ALA A 91 9.09 6.82 18.93
CA ALA A 91 9.64 7.05 17.60
C ALA A 91 10.85 8.00 17.59
N ARG A 92 10.85 8.99 18.48
CA ARG A 92 11.96 9.94 18.61
C ARG A 92 13.25 9.26 19.06
N GLU A 93 13.18 8.24 19.91
CA GLU A 93 14.34 7.45 20.35
C GLU A 93 14.95 6.65 19.21
N ALA A 94 14.10 6.17 18.29
CA ALA A 94 14.50 5.54 17.02
C ALA A 94 14.97 6.54 15.96
N GLY A 95 15.04 7.85 16.27
CA GLY A 95 15.44 8.91 15.34
C GLY A 95 14.39 9.24 14.28
N ALA A 96 13.14 8.82 14.48
CA ALA A 96 12.03 9.03 13.55
C ALA A 96 11.04 10.10 14.05
N LYS A 97 10.39 10.77 13.09
CA LYS A 97 9.19 11.58 13.35
C LYS A 97 7.95 10.71 13.13
N ALA A 98 7.05 10.72 14.11
CA ALA A 98 5.81 9.97 14.06
C ALA A 98 4.61 10.87 13.72
N ARG A 99 3.71 10.37 12.89
CA ARG A 99 2.44 11.00 12.57
C ARG A 99 1.33 9.95 12.54
N VAL A 100 0.41 10.00 13.49
CA VAL A 100 -0.80 9.19 13.44
C VAL A 100 -1.64 9.62 12.23
N LEU A 101 -2.11 8.64 11.46
CA LEU A 101 -2.90 8.89 10.26
C LEU A 101 -4.39 8.96 10.63
N ASP A 102 -5.10 9.89 9.97
CA ASP A 102 -6.56 10.01 10.08
C ASP A 102 -7.25 9.00 9.15
N VAL A 103 -7.24 7.73 9.58
CA VAL A 103 -7.85 6.61 8.84
C VAL A 103 -8.72 5.77 9.78
N ALA A 104 -9.72 5.10 9.20
CA ALA A 104 -10.76 4.40 9.96
C ALA A 104 -10.29 3.11 10.65
N GLY A 105 -9.13 2.53 10.25
CA GLY A 105 -8.70 1.24 10.78
C GLY A 105 -7.24 0.92 10.54
N SER A 106 -6.83 -0.27 10.96
CA SER A 106 -5.48 -0.80 10.76
C SER A 106 -5.38 -1.55 9.44
N PHE A 107 -5.32 -0.80 8.33
CA PHE A 107 -5.25 -1.37 6.98
C PHE A 107 -3.90 -2.05 6.71
N HIS A 108 -3.88 -2.94 5.72
CA HIS A 108 -2.69 -3.71 5.32
C HIS A 108 -2.07 -4.50 6.47
N SER A 109 -2.92 -5.06 7.33
CA SER A 109 -2.55 -5.86 8.49
C SER A 109 -3.49 -7.06 8.67
N PRO A 110 -3.17 -8.04 9.52
CA PRO A 110 -4.06 -9.15 9.82
C PRO A 110 -5.45 -8.75 10.36
N ALA A 111 -5.62 -7.51 10.85
CA ALA A 111 -6.93 -7.01 11.25
C ALA A 111 -7.93 -6.92 10.09
N MET A 112 -7.45 -6.88 8.85
CA MET A 112 -8.29 -6.86 7.63
C MET A 112 -8.73 -8.25 7.14
N GLU A 113 -8.36 -9.35 7.80
CA GLU A 113 -8.79 -10.71 7.42
C GLU A 113 -10.32 -10.87 7.27
N PRO A 114 -11.18 -10.26 8.11
CA PRO A 114 -12.62 -10.35 7.93
C PRO A 114 -13.11 -9.83 6.56
N ALA A 115 -12.37 -8.90 5.97
CA ALA A 115 -12.70 -8.35 4.66
C ALA A 115 -12.36 -9.28 3.48
N LEU A 116 -11.42 -10.23 3.65
CA LEU A 116 -10.91 -11.07 2.56
C LEU A 116 -12.00 -11.88 1.86
N ARG A 117 -12.93 -12.46 2.60
CA ARG A 117 -13.97 -13.31 2.02
C ARG A 117 -14.85 -12.53 1.03
N ALA A 118 -15.32 -11.35 1.45
CA ALA A 118 -16.20 -10.52 0.62
C ALA A 118 -15.46 -10.00 -0.62
N LEU A 119 -14.18 -9.60 -0.47
CA LEU A 119 -13.40 -9.15 -1.59
C LEU A 119 -13.06 -10.28 -2.56
N ARG A 120 -12.65 -11.47 -2.09
CA ARG A 120 -12.39 -12.63 -2.94
C ARG A 120 -13.64 -13.05 -3.71
N GLU A 121 -14.81 -13.03 -3.07
CA GLU A 121 -16.08 -13.31 -3.75
C GLU A 121 -16.38 -12.28 -4.85
N ALA A 122 -16.06 -11.02 -4.66
CA ALA A 122 -16.21 -10.00 -5.70
C ALA A 122 -15.19 -10.19 -6.83
N LEU A 123 -13.93 -10.43 -6.51
CA LEU A 123 -12.84 -10.66 -7.45
C LEU A 123 -13.07 -11.91 -8.32
N SER A 124 -13.66 -12.99 -7.78
CA SER A 124 -13.94 -14.22 -8.52
C SER A 124 -15.02 -14.06 -9.62
N LYS A 125 -15.75 -12.96 -9.62
CA LYS A 125 -16.79 -12.65 -10.63
C LYS A 125 -16.24 -11.77 -11.77
N VAL A 126 -14.96 -11.42 -11.70
CA VAL A 126 -14.31 -10.54 -12.67
C VAL A 126 -13.37 -11.34 -13.54
N ASP A 127 -13.47 -11.13 -14.85
CA ASP A 127 -12.58 -11.74 -15.83
C ASP A 127 -11.40 -10.79 -16.10
N PHE A 128 -10.26 -11.10 -15.47
CA PHE A 128 -9.02 -10.36 -15.70
C PHE A 128 -8.38 -10.80 -17.01
N ARG A 129 -8.08 -9.83 -17.88
CA ARG A 129 -7.38 -10.07 -19.13
C ARG A 129 -5.87 -9.93 -18.95
N SER A 130 -5.11 -10.42 -19.90
CA SER A 130 -3.67 -10.15 -19.95
C SER A 130 -3.42 -8.64 -20.11
N PRO A 131 -2.61 -8.03 -19.24
CA PRO A 131 -2.30 -6.60 -19.34
C PRO A 131 -1.49 -6.29 -20.60
N GLN A 132 -1.77 -5.15 -21.27
CA GLN A 132 -1.04 -4.69 -22.45
C GLN A 132 0.41 -4.30 -22.16
N PHE A 133 0.72 -4.02 -20.92
CA PHE A 133 2.08 -3.75 -20.39
C PHE A 133 2.16 -4.21 -18.94
N PRO A 134 3.35 -4.49 -18.41
CA PRO A 134 3.50 -4.98 -17.04
C PRO A 134 2.89 -4.04 -16.01
N VAL A 135 2.05 -4.56 -15.13
CA VAL A 135 1.54 -3.89 -13.93
C VAL A 135 2.10 -4.60 -12.72
N PHE A 136 2.75 -3.87 -11.82
CA PHE A 136 3.37 -4.45 -10.63
C PHE A 136 2.39 -4.49 -9.47
N SER A 137 2.39 -5.61 -8.76
CA SER A 137 1.64 -5.81 -7.53
C SER A 137 2.44 -5.33 -6.32
N CYS A 138 1.81 -4.54 -5.44
CA CYS A 138 2.41 -4.15 -4.17
C CYS A 138 2.49 -5.32 -3.16
N ALA A 139 1.72 -6.38 -3.35
CA ALA A 139 1.78 -7.55 -2.48
C ALA A 139 3.03 -8.41 -2.73
N THR A 140 3.51 -8.47 -3.98
CA THR A 140 4.62 -9.32 -4.42
C THR A 140 5.87 -8.54 -4.83
N ALA A 141 5.74 -7.24 -5.15
CA ALA A 141 6.74 -6.37 -5.78
C ALA A 141 7.22 -6.89 -7.15
N ALA A 142 6.36 -7.62 -7.85
CA ALA A 142 6.59 -8.20 -9.17
C ALA A 142 5.39 -7.90 -10.09
N PRO A 143 5.49 -8.08 -11.42
CA PRO A 143 4.33 -8.03 -12.29
C PRO A 143 3.24 -8.99 -11.82
N PHE A 144 1.98 -8.54 -11.91
CA PHE A 144 0.84 -9.40 -11.54
C PHE A 144 0.88 -10.72 -12.32
N SER A 145 0.73 -11.83 -11.60
CA SER A 145 0.55 -13.17 -12.15
C SER A 145 -0.87 -13.68 -11.93
N ASP A 146 -1.47 -13.38 -10.80
CA ASP A 146 -2.86 -13.64 -10.44
C ASP A 146 -3.46 -12.37 -9.82
N PRO A 147 -4.07 -11.47 -10.63
CA PRO A 147 -4.61 -10.22 -10.13
C PRO A 147 -5.67 -10.40 -9.03
N ALA A 148 -6.51 -11.43 -9.11
CA ALA A 148 -7.55 -11.66 -8.12
C ALA A 148 -6.96 -12.00 -6.74
N GLU A 149 -6.02 -12.95 -6.69
CA GLU A 149 -5.43 -13.34 -5.41
C GLU A 149 -4.49 -12.27 -4.86
N GLU A 150 -3.72 -11.59 -5.73
CA GLU A 150 -2.76 -10.57 -5.28
C GLU A 150 -3.45 -9.29 -4.79
N LEU A 151 -4.57 -8.86 -5.42
CA LEU A 151 -5.40 -7.76 -4.93
C LEU A 151 -6.06 -8.11 -3.57
N ALA A 152 -6.49 -9.35 -3.39
CA ALA A 152 -7.00 -9.82 -2.10
C ALA A 152 -5.87 -9.84 -1.04
N ALA A 153 -4.72 -10.41 -1.38
CA ALA A 153 -3.57 -10.51 -0.48
C ALA A 153 -3.07 -9.14 -0.03
N ASN A 154 -3.13 -8.12 -0.90
CA ASN A 154 -2.72 -6.75 -0.58
C ASN A 154 -3.49 -6.17 0.61
N MET A 155 -4.72 -6.64 0.90
CA MET A 155 -5.49 -6.13 2.06
C MET A 155 -4.86 -6.45 3.41
N VAL A 156 -4.17 -7.58 3.52
CA VAL A 156 -3.59 -8.09 4.78
C VAL A 156 -2.07 -8.12 4.77
N ARG A 157 -1.46 -7.68 3.68
CA ARG A 157 0.00 -7.66 3.49
C ARG A 157 0.51 -6.23 3.33
N PRO A 158 1.80 -5.99 3.59
CA PRO A 158 2.43 -4.71 3.34
C PRO A 158 2.30 -4.25 1.89
N VAL A 159 2.04 -2.97 1.70
CA VAL A 159 2.24 -2.29 0.41
C VAL A 159 3.74 -2.07 0.23
N ARG A 160 4.37 -2.86 -0.62
CA ARG A 160 5.81 -2.88 -0.89
C ARG A 160 6.19 -1.85 -1.95
N TRP A 161 5.73 -0.60 -1.77
CA TRP A 161 5.87 0.45 -2.78
C TRP A 161 7.33 0.73 -3.17
N ARG A 162 8.22 0.81 -2.18
CA ARG A 162 9.66 1.00 -2.42
C ARG A 162 10.20 -0.08 -3.36
N GLN A 163 9.93 -1.33 -3.07
CA GLN A 163 10.39 -2.46 -3.88
C GLN A 163 9.75 -2.51 -5.28
N VAL A 164 8.49 -2.07 -5.42
CA VAL A 164 7.83 -1.93 -6.73
C VAL A 164 8.54 -0.89 -7.58
N VAL A 165 8.91 0.27 -7.01
CA VAL A 165 9.65 1.30 -7.73
C VAL A 165 11.06 0.83 -8.06
N GLU A 166 11.77 0.21 -7.13
CA GLU A 166 13.10 -0.38 -7.34
C GLU A 166 13.09 -1.43 -8.46
N ALA A 167 12.07 -2.30 -8.49
CA ALA A 167 11.90 -3.30 -9.55
C ALA A 167 11.63 -2.66 -10.92
N ALA A 168 10.85 -1.57 -10.98
CA ALA A 168 10.62 -0.85 -12.22
C ALA A 168 11.92 -0.17 -12.74
N LEU A 169 12.69 0.45 -11.85
CA LEU A 169 14.00 1.03 -12.17
C LEU A 169 14.98 -0.02 -12.68
N ALA A 170 15.06 -1.17 -12.01
CA ALA A 170 15.88 -2.31 -12.44
C ALA A 170 15.46 -2.85 -13.81
N GLY A 171 14.17 -2.71 -14.16
CA GLY A 171 13.62 -3.02 -15.48
C GLY A 171 13.89 -1.94 -16.56
N GLY A 172 14.65 -0.88 -16.24
CA GLY A 172 15.03 0.19 -17.18
C GLY A 172 14.01 1.34 -17.28
N ILE A 173 13.06 1.44 -16.35
CA ILE A 173 12.13 2.58 -16.28
C ILE A 173 12.82 3.74 -15.58
N GLU A 174 13.06 4.82 -16.31
CA GLU A 174 13.72 6.04 -15.80
C GLU A 174 12.73 7.18 -15.54
N ARG A 175 11.53 7.11 -16.14
CA ARG A 175 10.56 8.20 -16.14
C ARG A 175 9.24 7.77 -15.53
N PHE A 176 8.78 8.52 -14.53
CA PHE A 176 7.53 8.27 -13.82
C PHE A 176 6.58 9.47 -13.98
N ARG A 177 5.30 9.17 -14.14
CA ARG A 177 4.26 10.19 -14.15
C ARG A 177 3.16 9.78 -13.19
N GLU A 178 2.96 10.60 -12.15
CA GLU A 178 1.83 10.44 -11.22
C GLU A 178 0.58 11.01 -11.86
N LEU A 179 -0.48 10.20 -11.91
CA LEU A 179 -1.80 10.55 -12.40
C LEU A 179 -2.77 10.56 -11.22
N GLY A 180 -3.55 11.63 -11.09
CA GLY A 180 -4.51 11.81 -10.02
C GLY A 180 -4.18 13.00 -9.11
N PRO A 181 -5.01 13.25 -8.10
CA PRO A 181 -4.87 14.41 -7.23
C PRO A 181 -3.65 14.30 -6.31
N GLY A 182 -2.92 15.38 -6.16
CA GLY A 182 -1.78 15.46 -5.25
C GLY A 182 -0.43 15.11 -5.89
N ARG A 183 0.59 14.93 -5.02
CA ARG A 183 1.99 14.66 -5.40
C ARG A 183 2.68 13.71 -4.41
N VAL A 184 1.94 12.81 -3.82
CA VAL A 184 2.46 11.91 -2.79
C VAL A 184 3.44 10.92 -3.38
N LEU A 185 3.03 10.22 -4.45
CA LEU A 185 3.87 9.21 -5.10
C LEU A 185 5.09 9.82 -5.78
N THR A 186 4.94 11.01 -6.37
CA THR A 186 6.07 11.82 -6.88
C THR A 186 7.14 12.03 -5.79
N GLY A 187 6.71 12.39 -4.57
CA GLY A 187 7.61 12.56 -3.44
C GLY A 187 8.29 11.26 -2.99
N LEU A 188 7.55 10.14 -3.03
CA LEU A 188 8.07 8.83 -2.68
C LEU A 188 9.10 8.33 -3.70
N VAL A 189 8.81 8.43 -5.01
CA VAL A 189 9.75 8.01 -6.06
C VAL A 189 11.06 8.80 -5.97
N ARG A 190 11.01 10.13 -5.80
CA ARG A 190 12.21 10.96 -5.64
C ARG A 190 13.02 10.63 -4.39
N ARG A 191 12.40 10.06 -3.37
CA ARG A 191 13.09 9.62 -2.16
C ARG A 191 13.74 8.25 -2.34
N ILE A 192 13.18 7.41 -3.22
CA ILE A 192 13.75 6.11 -3.58
C ILE A 192 14.91 6.30 -4.57
N GLU A 193 14.69 7.13 -5.60
CA GLU A 193 15.68 7.42 -6.62
C GLU A 193 15.66 8.93 -6.94
N ALA A 194 16.73 9.62 -6.54
CA ALA A 194 16.82 11.07 -6.65
C ALA A 194 16.92 11.57 -8.10
N ASP A 195 17.53 10.75 -8.96
CA ASP A 195 17.77 11.07 -10.37
C ASP A 195 16.59 10.66 -11.28
N ALA A 196 15.58 9.99 -10.76
CA ALA A 196 14.40 9.64 -11.53
C ALA A 196 13.65 10.87 -12.04
N ILE A 197 13.26 10.84 -13.30
CA ILE A 197 12.42 11.89 -13.90
C ILE A 197 10.99 11.70 -13.45
N VAL A 198 10.49 12.54 -12.57
CA VAL A 198 9.14 12.39 -11.99
C VAL A 198 8.30 13.65 -12.23
N GLU A 199 7.14 13.44 -12.86
CA GLU A 199 6.14 14.47 -13.13
C GLU A 199 4.83 14.10 -12.41
N ALA A 200 4.10 15.11 -11.91
CA ALA A 200 2.73 14.95 -11.41
C ALA A 200 1.76 15.69 -12.32
N ARG A 201 0.66 15.05 -12.67
CA ARG A 201 -0.47 15.66 -13.41
C ARG A 201 -1.76 15.36 -12.67
N ALA A 202 -2.45 16.42 -12.28
CA ALA A 202 -3.81 16.38 -11.77
C ALA A 202 -4.81 16.21 -12.90
#